data_4e84127a2018631dee63cfcf8777ee35
#
_entry.id   4e84127a2018631dee63cfcf8777ee35
#
_cell.length_a   1.000
_cell.length_b   1.000
_cell.length_c   1.000
_cell.angle_alpha   90.00
_cell.angle_beta   90.00
_cell.angle_gamma   90.00
#
_symmetry.space_group_name_H-M   'P 1'
#
loop_
_entity.id
_entity.type
_entity.pdbx_description
1 polymer ?
#
loop_
_entity_poly.entity_id
_entity_poly.type
_entity_poly.pdbx_seq_one_letter_code
_entity_poly.pdbx_strand_id
1 'polypeptide(L)'
;MENMEYYTQRLQCSDEEKDACLETVVKLYHLCWYLRKNGFLAAADLAEKEEDAFFRAGLLDLADICDPEEMERVFTQYLMAGDYRGSAFLNAVLISKGLVLIVRREGQGGEEFREKSWGENWVDHLCVTLRGYFGVEYREKVTAVLQQAHRERRAQRECFSLLREFDKLTGLTLPQRDWLIRHVSSRTLCYAMKLGGSAVSRFLMEGAEDREALERDFAATTNVREMDVEAAQREILEKAEEAKKCM
;
A
#
# COMPACT_ATOMS: atom_id res chain seq x y z
N MET A 1 -16.68 19.75 -7.12
CA MET A 1 -17.51 19.95 -5.91
C MET A 1 -18.51 18.82 -5.91
N GLU A 2 -18.34 17.83 -5.00
CA GLU A 2 -19.30 16.73 -4.89
C GLU A 2 -20.67 17.33 -4.56
N ASN A 3 -21.71 16.84 -5.22
CA ASN A 3 -23.07 17.32 -4.95
C ASN A 3 -23.50 16.80 -3.57
N MET A 4 -23.29 17.60 -2.54
CA MET A 4 -23.58 17.27 -1.13
C MET A 4 -25.02 16.78 -0.94
N GLU A 5 -25.96 17.39 -1.65
CA GLU A 5 -27.37 17.01 -1.59
C GLU A 5 -27.60 15.59 -2.11
N TYR A 6 -26.94 15.22 -3.22
CA TYR A 6 -26.98 13.89 -3.77
C TYR A 6 -26.50 12.82 -2.79
N TYR A 7 -25.36 13.08 -2.11
CA TYR A 7 -24.83 12.18 -1.10
C TYR A 7 -25.72 12.09 0.14
N THR A 8 -26.21 13.22 0.64
CA THR A 8 -27.04 13.28 1.86
C THR A 8 -28.32 12.48 1.69
N GLN A 9 -28.95 12.51 0.51
CA GLN A 9 -30.18 11.76 0.26
C GLN A 9 -29.97 10.26 0.14
N ARG A 10 -28.77 9.81 -0.26
CA ARG A 10 -28.51 8.40 -0.61
C ARG A 10 -27.72 7.62 0.41
N LEU A 11 -26.95 8.31 1.30
CA LEU A 11 -26.14 7.69 2.36
C LEU A 11 -26.94 7.25 3.60
N GLN A 12 -28.25 7.50 3.66
CA GLN A 12 -29.07 7.13 4.81
C GLN A 12 -29.24 5.62 4.88
N CYS A 13 -28.64 5.01 5.89
CA CYS A 13 -28.74 3.59 6.21
C CYS A 13 -28.74 3.37 7.73
N SER A 14 -29.29 2.23 8.16
CA SER A 14 -29.28 1.83 9.57
C SER A 14 -27.87 1.49 10.05
N ASP A 15 -27.72 1.35 11.37
CA ASP A 15 -26.42 0.97 11.95
C ASP A 15 -26.04 -0.48 11.55
N GLU A 16 -27.00 -1.39 11.48
CA GLU A 16 -26.75 -2.76 11.01
C GLU A 16 -26.26 -2.78 9.56
N GLU A 17 -26.82 -1.92 8.70
CA GLU A 17 -26.39 -1.78 7.32
C GLU A 17 -24.97 -1.18 7.22
N LYS A 18 -24.66 -0.19 8.08
CA LYS A 18 -23.29 0.35 8.16
C LYS A 18 -22.30 -0.70 8.63
N ASP A 19 -22.68 -1.54 9.60
CA ASP A 19 -21.83 -2.63 10.09
C ASP A 19 -21.46 -3.62 8.99
N ALA A 20 -22.40 -3.97 8.12
CA ALA A 20 -22.12 -4.80 6.95
C ALA A 20 -21.10 -4.15 6.00
N CYS A 21 -21.14 -2.81 5.83
CA CYS A 21 -20.18 -2.08 5.01
C CYS A 21 -18.75 -2.04 5.57
N LEU A 22 -18.53 -2.34 6.86
CA LEU A 22 -17.19 -2.45 7.44
C LEU A 22 -16.37 -3.58 6.78
N GLU A 23 -17.02 -4.62 6.28
CA GLU A 23 -16.36 -5.70 5.54
C GLU A 23 -15.67 -5.17 4.28
N THR A 24 -16.31 -4.24 3.57
CA THR A 24 -15.72 -3.58 2.39
C THR A 24 -14.45 -2.80 2.74
N VAL A 25 -14.43 -2.14 3.91
CA VAL A 25 -13.24 -1.44 4.39
C VAL A 25 -12.08 -2.42 4.60
N VAL A 26 -12.35 -3.61 5.15
CA VAL A 26 -11.35 -4.67 5.33
C VAL A 26 -10.92 -5.25 3.98
N LYS A 27 -11.84 -5.49 3.05
CA LYS A 27 -11.52 -5.92 1.68
C LYS A 27 -10.57 -4.94 1.00
N LEU A 28 -10.84 -3.64 1.07
CA LEU A 28 -9.97 -2.59 0.50
C LEU A 28 -8.58 -2.57 1.16
N TYR A 29 -8.52 -2.79 2.47
CA TYR A 29 -7.25 -2.93 3.17
C TYR A 29 -6.41 -4.10 2.61
N HIS A 30 -7.02 -5.28 2.48
CA HIS A 30 -6.34 -6.46 1.94
C HIS A 30 -5.99 -6.31 0.46
N LEU A 31 -6.87 -5.70 -0.33
CA LEU A 31 -6.64 -5.41 -1.75
C LEU A 31 -5.37 -4.58 -1.96
N CYS A 32 -5.17 -3.52 -1.20
CA CYS A 32 -3.96 -2.70 -1.30
C CYS A 32 -2.69 -3.54 -1.16
N TRP A 33 -2.66 -4.43 -0.17
CA TRP A 33 -1.53 -5.31 0.05
C TRP A 33 -1.36 -6.37 -1.03
N TYR A 34 -2.47 -6.88 -1.55
CA TYR A 34 -2.45 -7.84 -2.65
C TYR A 34 -1.87 -7.22 -3.92
N LEU A 35 -2.35 -6.03 -4.29
CA LEU A 35 -1.89 -5.32 -5.48
C LEU A 35 -0.43 -4.89 -5.36
N ARG A 36 -0.01 -4.50 -4.18
CA ARG A 36 1.38 -4.19 -3.91
C ARG A 36 2.32 -5.38 -4.11
N LYS A 37 1.86 -6.57 -3.76
CA LYS A 37 2.62 -7.82 -3.94
C LYS A 37 2.65 -8.26 -5.40
N ASN A 38 1.51 -8.17 -6.09
CA ASN A 38 1.29 -8.80 -7.40
C ASN A 38 1.24 -7.79 -8.57
N GLY A 39 1.17 -6.49 -8.27
CA GLY A 39 0.99 -5.43 -9.26
C GLY A 39 -0.49 -5.16 -9.59
N PHE A 40 -0.78 -4.02 -10.24
CA PHE A 40 -2.16 -3.61 -10.55
C PHE A 40 -2.87 -4.52 -11.55
N LEU A 41 -2.16 -5.12 -12.49
CA LEU A 41 -2.76 -6.07 -13.46
C LEU A 41 -3.42 -7.27 -12.77
N ALA A 42 -2.95 -7.64 -11.57
CA ALA A 42 -3.56 -8.71 -10.78
C ALA A 42 -4.96 -8.36 -10.25
N ALA A 43 -5.42 -7.11 -10.37
CA ALA A 43 -6.79 -6.72 -10.08
C ALA A 43 -7.80 -7.38 -11.03
N ALA A 44 -7.42 -7.61 -12.28
CA ALA A 44 -8.26 -8.32 -13.25
C ALA A 44 -8.59 -9.76 -12.80
N ASP A 45 -7.60 -10.49 -12.25
CA ASP A 45 -7.80 -11.85 -11.73
C ASP A 45 -8.75 -11.88 -10.51
N LEU A 46 -8.75 -10.80 -9.71
CA LEU A 46 -9.68 -10.64 -8.60
C LEU A 46 -11.09 -10.30 -9.08
N ALA A 47 -11.21 -9.50 -10.14
CA ALA A 47 -12.50 -9.13 -10.71
C ALA A 47 -13.31 -10.34 -11.19
N GLU A 48 -12.64 -11.38 -11.71
CA GLU A 48 -13.31 -12.61 -12.13
C GLU A 48 -14.04 -13.34 -10.97
N LYS A 49 -13.61 -13.12 -9.73
CA LYS A 49 -14.11 -13.80 -8.54
C LYS A 49 -15.01 -12.91 -7.68
N GLU A 50 -15.07 -11.61 -7.99
CA GLU A 50 -15.84 -10.64 -7.21
C GLU A 50 -17.32 -10.69 -7.58
N GLU A 51 -18.17 -10.87 -6.57
CA GLU A 51 -19.62 -10.94 -6.73
C GLU A 51 -20.28 -9.56 -6.83
N ASP A 52 -19.75 -8.57 -6.10
CA ASP A 52 -20.25 -7.19 -6.16
C ASP A 52 -19.92 -6.59 -7.53
N ALA A 53 -20.97 -6.23 -8.29
CA ALA A 53 -20.82 -5.74 -9.65
C ALA A 53 -20.07 -4.39 -9.71
N PHE A 54 -20.27 -3.52 -8.73
CA PHE A 54 -19.56 -2.23 -8.66
C PHE A 54 -18.08 -2.43 -8.34
N PHE A 55 -17.79 -3.33 -7.39
CA PHE A 55 -16.40 -3.64 -7.03
C PHE A 55 -15.69 -4.33 -8.19
N ARG A 56 -16.35 -5.26 -8.87
CA ARG A 56 -15.82 -5.93 -10.06
C ARG A 56 -15.45 -4.93 -11.16
N ALA A 57 -16.36 -4.00 -11.49
CA ALA A 57 -16.06 -2.94 -12.45
C ALA A 57 -14.87 -2.08 -12.00
N GLY A 58 -14.84 -1.71 -10.71
CA GLY A 58 -13.74 -0.94 -10.16
C GLY A 58 -12.39 -1.66 -10.18
N LEU A 59 -12.35 -2.98 -10.02
CA LEU A 59 -11.12 -3.78 -10.14
C LEU A 59 -10.62 -3.84 -11.59
N LEU A 60 -11.52 -3.91 -12.58
CA LEU A 60 -11.14 -3.84 -14.00
C LEU A 60 -10.59 -2.46 -14.34
N ASP A 61 -11.28 -1.39 -13.93
CA ASP A 61 -10.80 -0.03 -14.13
C ASP A 61 -9.44 0.20 -13.45
N LEU A 62 -9.23 -0.39 -12.28
CA LEU A 62 -7.95 -0.32 -11.55
C LEU A 62 -6.79 -0.97 -12.31
N ALA A 63 -7.07 -2.02 -13.10
CA ALA A 63 -6.06 -2.66 -13.94
C ALA A 63 -5.67 -1.80 -15.16
N ASP A 64 -6.62 -0.98 -15.66
CA ASP A 64 -6.48 -0.22 -16.91
C ASP A 64 -6.13 1.26 -16.67
N ILE A 65 -6.62 1.87 -15.58
CA ILE A 65 -6.52 3.31 -15.30
C ILE A 65 -5.49 3.56 -14.22
N CYS A 66 -4.36 4.16 -14.60
CA CYS A 66 -3.30 4.54 -13.67
C CYS A 66 -3.42 5.98 -13.14
N ASP A 67 -4.32 6.79 -13.68
CA ASP A 67 -4.53 8.19 -13.26
C ASP A 67 -5.65 8.28 -12.22
N PRO A 68 -5.34 8.76 -10.98
CA PRO A 68 -6.33 8.82 -9.91
C PRO A 68 -7.45 9.83 -10.17
N GLU A 69 -7.22 10.90 -10.94
CA GLU A 69 -8.24 11.89 -11.26
C GLU A 69 -9.23 11.36 -12.31
N GLU A 70 -8.70 10.65 -13.30
CA GLU A 70 -9.54 9.95 -14.28
C GLU A 70 -10.38 8.87 -13.61
N MET A 71 -9.79 8.08 -12.74
CA MET A 71 -10.50 7.05 -11.98
C MET A 71 -11.61 7.65 -11.10
N GLU A 72 -11.34 8.77 -10.41
CA GLU A 72 -12.36 9.48 -9.62
C GLU A 72 -13.51 9.99 -10.49
N ARG A 73 -13.21 10.45 -11.70
CA ARG A 73 -14.22 10.89 -12.68
C ARG A 73 -15.11 9.72 -13.13
N VAL A 74 -14.52 8.58 -13.47
CA VAL A 74 -15.24 7.38 -13.90
C VAL A 74 -16.15 6.87 -12.77
N PHE A 75 -15.65 6.74 -11.56
CA PHE A 75 -16.46 6.31 -10.42
C PHE A 75 -17.59 7.30 -10.07
N THR A 76 -17.35 8.59 -10.22
CA THR A 76 -18.41 9.59 -10.06
C THR A 76 -19.55 9.35 -11.07
N GLN A 77 -19.21 9.03 -12.31
CA GLN A 77 -20.21 8.70 -13.34
C GLN A 77 -20.98 7.41 -12.98
N TYR A 78 -20.28 6.36 -12.50
CA TYR A 78 -20.94 5.12 -12.07
C TYR A 78 -21.89 5.35 -10.90
N LEU A 79 -21.49 6.14 -9.91
CA LEU A 79 -22.35 6.50 -8.77
C LEU A 79 -23.58 7.31 -9.21
N MET A 80 -23.42 8.22 -10.17
CA MET A 80 -24.52 9.05 -10.67
C MET A 80 -25.48 8.28 -11.57
N ALA A 81 -24.98 7.35 -12.37
CA ALA A 81 -25.78 6.55 -13.28
C ALA A 81 -26.51 5.40 -12.58
N GLY A 82 -25.98 4.91 -11.46
CA GLY A 82 -26.57 3.82 -10.70
C GLY A 82 -27.69 4.28 -9.75
N ASP A 83 -28.69 3.43 -9.53
CA ASP A 83 -29.75 3.68 -8.53
C ASP A 83 -29.37 3.07 -7.16
N TYR A 84 -28.16 3.42 -6.68
CA TYR A 84 -27.69 2.98 -5.36
C TYR A 84 -28.31 3.82 -4.25
N ARG A 85 -28.71 3.18 -3.14
CA ARG A 85 -29.25 3.84 -1.94
C ARG A 85 -28.87 3.07 -0.68
N GLY A 86 -28.88 3.74 0.48
CA GLY A 86 -28.57 3.13 1.77
C GLY A 86 -27.19 2.47 1.79
N SER A 87 -27.13 1.26 2.29
CA SER A 87 -25.87 0.50 2.37
C SER A 87 -25.24 0.21 1.01
N ALA A 88 -26.03 0.00 -0.05
CA ALA A 88 -25.50 -0.20 -1.39
C ALA A 88 -24.79 1.06 -1.91
N PHE A 89 -25.34 2.24 -1.63
CA PHE A 89 -24.68 3.50 -1.98
C PHE A 89 -23.42 3.76 -1.12
N LEU A 90 -23.52 3.52 0.18
CA LEU A 90 -22.36 3.63 1.08
C LEU A 90 -21.23 2.70 0.59
N ASN A 91 -21.55 1.46 0.27
CA ASN A 91 -20.60 0.47 -0.22
C ASN A 91 -19.90 0.93 -1.52
N ALA A 92 -20.68 1.39 -2.50
CA ALA A 92 -20.16 1.90 -3.76
C ALA A 92 -19.26 3.13 -3.57
N VAL A 93 -19.59 4.03 -2.63
CA VAL A 93 -18.75 5.18 -2.26
C VAL A 93 -17.44 4.71 -1.60
N LEU A 94 -17.50 3.76 -0.67
CA LEU A 94 -16.31 3.22 -0.01
C LEU A 94 -15.36 2.57 -1.03
N ILE A 95 -15.89 1.75 -1.94
CA ILE A 95 -15.13 1.13 -3.03
C ILE A 95 -14.47 2.20 -3.89
N SER A 96 -15.24 3.15 -4.39
CA SER A 96 -14.76 4.26 -5.22
C SER A 96 -13.60 5.02 -4.56
N LYS A 97 -13.80 5.50 -3.34
CA LYS A 97 -12.81 6.29 -2.63
C LYS A 97 -11.57 5.45 -2.21
N GLY A 98 -11.78 4.19 -1.85
CA GLY A 98 -10.70 3.27 -1.52
C GLY A 98 -9.82 2.94 -2.72
N LEU A 99 -10.40 2.65 -3.88
CA LEU A 99 -9.65 2.35 -5.10
C LEU A 99 -8.89 3.58 -5.62
N VAL A 100 -9.52 4.76 -5.65
CA VAL A 100 -8.83 6.03 -6.00
C VAL A 100 -7.65 6.29 -5.05
N LEU A 101 -7.83 6.03 -3.75
CA LEU A 101 -6.75 6.21 -2.78
C LEU A 101 -5.58 5.25 -3.05
N ILE A 102 -5.85 4.00 -3.44
CA ILE A 102 -4.83 3.01 -3.81
C ILE A 102 -4.01 3.53 -5.00
N VAL A 103 -4.65 3.98 -6.07
CA VAL A 103 -3.96 4.52 -7.27
C VAL A 103 -3.17 5.78 -6.93
N ARG A 104 -3.79 6.74 -6.22
CA ARG A 104 -3.14 8.01 -5.84
C ARG A 104 -1.86 7.80 -5.06
N ARG A 105 -1.82 6.78 -4.22
CA ARG A 105 -0.67 6.49 -3.37
C ARG A 105 0.48 5.86 -4.13
N GLU A 106 0.22 4.98 -5.06
CA GLU A 106 1.27 4.35 -5.88
C GLU A 106 1.88 5.35 -6.88
N GLY A 107 1.09 6.33 -7.36
CA GLY A 107 1.56 7.38 -8.26
C GLY A 107 2.40 8.48 -7.59
N GLN A 108 2.27 8.64 -6.28
CA GLN A 108 2.98 9.69 -5.53
C GLN A 108 4.21 9.13 -4.82
N GLY A 109 5.27 8.79 -5.56
CA GLY A 109 6.60 8.47 -5.02
C GLY A 109 7.32 9.66 -4.35
N GLY A 110 6.61 10.53 -3.63
CA GLY A 110 7.12 11.73 -3.00
C GLY A 110 7.88 11.47 -1.69
N GLU A 111 8.87 12.33 -1.39
CA GLU A 111 9.78 12.21 -0.25
C GLU A 111 9.12 12.22 1.13
N GLU A 112 7.96 12.84 1.29
CA GLU A 112 7.22 12.90 2.57
C GLU A 112 6.72 11.53 3.07
N PHE A 113 6.61 10.54 2.19
CA PHE A 113 6.17 9.17 2.52
C PHE A 113 7.30 8.24 2.98
N ARG A 114 8.56 8.68 2.95
CA ARG A 114 9.73 7.83 3.25
C ARG A 114 10.00 7.64 4.73
N GLU A 115 9.49 8.51 5.61
CA GLU A 115 9.90 8.51 7.04
C GLU A 115 9.03 7.67 7.97
N LYS A 116 7.83 7.25 7.57
CA LYS A 116 6.97 6.43 8.43
C LYS A 116 6.74 5.05 7.84
N SER A 117 6.76 4.03 8.68
CA SER A 117 6.52 2.64 8.26
C SER A 117 5.26 2.52 7.39
N TRP A 118 5.40 1.95 6.23
CA TRP A 118 4.35 1.85 5.21
C TRP A 118 3.03 1.26 5.72
N GLY A 119 3.12 0.32 6.67
CA GLY A 119 1.95 -0.37 7.19
C GLY A 119 1.00 0.51 8.01
N GLU A 120 1.53 1.28 8.94
CA GLU A 120 0.74 2.13 9.83
C GLU A 120 0.12 3.31 9.06
N ASN A 121 0.89 3.91 8.16
CA ASN A 121 0.40 5.02 7.33
C ASN A 121 -0.75 4.62 6.40
N TRP A 122 -0.75 3.39 5.87
CA TRP A 122 -1.85 2.94 5.02
C TRP A 122 -3.15 2.80 5.81
N VAL A 123 -3.09 2.20 6.99
CA VAL A 123 -4.25 2.10 7.90
C VAL A 123 -4.80 3.50 8.20
N ASP A 124 -3.94 4.44 8.55
CA ASP A 124 -4.35 5.80 8.88
C ASP A 124 -4.98 6.52 7.69
N HIS A 125 -4.39 6.42 6.50
CA HIS A 125 -4.95 7.05 5.30
C HIS A 125 -6.29 6.46 4.89
N LEU A 126 -6.42 5.14 4.89
CA LEU A 126 -7.68 4.46 4.58
C LEU A 126 -8.74 4.84 5.62
N CYS A 127 -8.38 4.83 6.91
CA CYS A 127 -9.25 5.24 7.99
C CYS A 127 -9.73 6.69 7.83
N VAL A 128 -8.83 7.65 7.62
CA VAL A 128 -9.17 9.07 7.45
C VAL A 128 -10.07 9.27 6.23
N THR A 129 -9.81 8.58 5.13
CA THR A 129 -10.57 8.71 3.89
C THR A 129 -11.99 8.13 4.03
N LEU A 130 -12.13 6.95 4.64
CA LEU A 130 -13.39 6.22 4.60
C LEU A 130 -14.31 6.50 5.79
N ARG A 131 -13.76 6.77 6.99
CA ARG A 131 -14.58 6.96 8.21
C ARG A 131 -15.63 8.06 8.12
N GLY A 132 -15.35 9.10 7.33
CA GLY A 132 -16.27 10.24 7.17
C GLY A 132 -17.62 9.86 6.56
N TYR A 133 -17.66 8.81 5.77
CA TYR A 133 -18.88 8.33 5.11
C TYR A 133 -19.80 7.52 6.04
N PHE A 134 -19.27 7.02 7.15
CA PHE A 134 -20.05 6.27 8.15
C PHE A 134 -20.73 7.18 9.19
N GLY A 135 -20.26 8.42 9.35
CA GLY A 135 -20.67 9.32 10.44
C GLY A 135 -19.66 9.35 11.59
N VAL A 136 -19.78 10.39 12.42
CA VAL A 136 -18.80 10.68 13.49
C VAL A 136 -18.77 9.55 14.54
N GLU A 137 -19.92 8.97 14.85
CA GLU A 137 -20.12 7.87 15.81
C GLU A 137 -19.41 6.58 15.41
N TYR A 138 -19.18 6.37 14.11
CA TYR A 138 -18.50 5.18 13.58
C TYR A 138 -16.98 5.30 13.52
N ARG A 139 -16.41 6.46 13.82
CA ARG A 139 -14.98 6.73 13.70
C ARG A 139 -14.12 5.69 14.42
N GLU A 140 -14.45 5.38 15.66
CA GLU A 140 -13.71 4.42 16.48
C GLU A 140 -13.85 3.00 15.92
N LYS A 141 -15.04 2.64 15.47
CA LYS A 141 -15.35 1.32 14.94
C LYS A 141 -14.57 1.03 13.65
N VAL A 142 -14.56 1.97 12.70
CA VAL A 142 -13.77 1.88 11.47
C VAL A 142 -12.27 1.77 11.77
N THR A 143 -11.79 2.57 12.73
CA THR A 143 -10.39 2.52 13.17
C THR A 143 -10.05 1.16 13.78
N ALA A 144 -10.89 0.63 14.66
CA ALA A 144 -10.67 -0.65 15.33
C ALA A 144 -10.63 -1.82 14.35
N VAL A 145 -11.54 -1.85 13.36
CA VAL A 145 -11.61 -2.90 12.33
C VAL A 145 -10.33 -2.89 11.47
N LEU A 146 -9.88 -1.72 11.02
CA LEU A 146 -8.64 -1.60 10.22
C LEU A 146 -7.40 -1.97 11.03
N GLN A 147 -7.32 -1.55 12.30
CA GLN A 147 -6.22 -1.92 13.18
C GLN A 147 -6.20 -3.44 13.46
N GLN A 148 -7.37 -4.05 13.57
CA GLN A 148 -7.47 -5.50 13.75
C GLN A 148 -6.98 -6.23 12.49
N ALA A 149 -7.45 -5.86 11.30
CA ALA A 149 -7.00 -6.42 10.04
C ALA A 149 -5.47 -6.26 9.86
N HIS A 150 -4.93 -5.11 10.28
CA HIS A 150 -3.49 -4.87 10.26
C HIS A 150 -2.73 -5.79 11.23
N ARG A 151 -3.22 -5.97 12.47
CA ARG A 151 -2.60 -6.88 13.44
C ARG A 151 -2.61 -8.33 12.96
N GLU A 152 -3.74 -8.80 12.40
CA GLU A 152 -3.88 -10.16 11.87
C GLU A 152 -2.92 -10.41 10.71
N ARG A 153 -2.87 -9.46 9.76
CA ARG A 153 -1.91 -9.53 8.67
C ARG A 153 -0.46 -9.53 9.17
N ARG A 154 -0.16 -8.68 10.15
CA ARG A 154 1.17 -8.62 10.74
C ARG A 154 1.57 -9.94 11.41
N ALA A 155 0.64 -10.60 12.08
CA ALA A 155 0.87 -11.89 12.70
C ALA A 155 1.10 -13.03 11.68
N GLN A 156 0.48 -12.94 10.50
CA GLN A 156 0.59 -13.94 9.43
C GLN A 156 1.88 -13.81 8.60
N ARG A 157 2.66 -12.72 8.75
CA ARG A 157 3.82 -12.47 7.90
C ARG A 157 5.09 -13.11 8.48
N GLU A 158 5.60 -14.13 7.79
CA GLU A 158 7.02 -14.56 7.91
C GLU A 158 7.99 -13.43 7.56
N CYS A 159 7.57 -12.48 6.74
CA CYS A 159 8.32 -11.31 6.27
C CYS A 159 8.81 -10.39 7.40
N PHE A 160 8.20 -10.39 8.59
CA PHE A 160 8.71 -9.61 9.72
C PHE A 160 10.05 -10.12 10.24
N SER A 161 10.34 -11.42 10.10
CA SER A 161 11.67 -11.93 10.39
C SER A 161 12.70 -11.35 9.41
N LEU A 162 12.36 -11.35 8.11
CA LEU A 162 13.23 -10.83 7.06
C LEU A 162 13.52 -9.34 7.20
N LEU A 163 12.50 -8.51 7.49
CA LEU A 163 12.68 -7.08 7.72
C LEU A 163 13.54 -6.81 8.96
N ARG A 164 13.33 -7.55 10.05
CA ARG A 164 14.16 -7.44 11.25
C ARG A 164 15.59 -7.85 10.98
N GLU A 165 15.81 -8.91 10.21
CA GLU A 165 17.16 -9.32 9.83
C GLU A 165 17.81 -8.25 8.92
N PHE A 166 17.05 -7.67 8.00
CA PHE A 166 17.53 -6.60 7.12
C PHE A 166 17.91 -5.34 7.91
N ASP A 167 17.12 -4.95 8.90
CA ASP A 167 17.43 -3.80 9.76
C ASP A 167 18.69 -4.01 10.62
N LYS A 168 19.07 -5.27 10.92
CA LYS A 168 20.32 -5.59 11.63
C LYS A 168 21.58 -5.31 10.80
N LEU A 169 21.47 -5.06 9.49
CA LEU A 169 22.61 -4.67 8.66
C LEU A 169 23.29 -3.40 9.13
N THR A 170 22.60 -2.53 9.86
CA THR A 170 23.22 -1.37 10.53
C THR A 170 24.30 -1.74 11.54
N GLY A 171 24.37 -2.99 11.96
CA GLY A 171 25.42 -3.55 12.81
C GLY A 171 26.69 -4.01 12.08
N LEU A 172 26.73 -3.96 10.74
CA LEU A 172 27.94 -4.25 9.99
C LEU A 172 29.01 -3.17 10.24
N THR A 173 30.28 -3.58 10.25
CA THR A 173 31.40 -2.62 10.21
C THR A 173 31.43 -1.87 8.87
N LEU A 174 32.03 -0.68 8.85
CA LEU A 174 32.16 0.10 7.61
C LEU A 174 32.82 -0.68 6.46
N PRO A 175 33.94 -1.43 6.68
CA PRO A 175 34.53 -2.25 5.63
C PRO A 175 33.58 -3.35 5.12
N GLN A 176 32.81 -3.99 6.00
CA GLN A 176 31.82 -5.02 5.61
C GLN A 176 30.67 -4.41 4.78
N ARG A 177 30.18 -3.23 5.18
CA ARG A 177 29.19 -2.47 4.42
C ARG A 177 29.70 -2.12 3.02
N ASP A 178 30.90 -1.57 2.93
CA ASP A 178 31.49 -1.13 1.67
C ASP A 178 31.78 -2.32 0.74
N TRP A 179 32.16 -3.47 1.32
CA TRP A 179 32.27 -4.72 0.59
C TRP A 179 30.91 -5.17 0.05
N LEU A 180 29.88 -5.20 0.91
CA LEU A 180 28.51 -5.57 0.54
C LEU A 180 28.00 -4.74 -0.63
N ILE A 181 28.12 -3.43 -0.56
CA ILE A 181 27.61 -2.51 -1.58
C ILE A 181 28.28 -2.72 -2.94
N ARG A 182 29.58 -3.03 -2.95
CA ARG A 182 30.32 -3.34 -4.19
C ARG A 182 29.93 -4.67 -4.82
N HIS A 183 29.34 -5.60 -4.06
CA HIS A 183 28.97 -6.92 -4.55
C HIS A 183 27.47 -7.09 -4.79
N VAL A 184 26.70 -6.02 -4.69
CA VAL A 184 25.25 -6.00 -4.94
C VAL A 184 24.95 -4.94 -6.00
N SER A 185 24.02 -5.22 -6.90
CA SER A 185 23.62 -4.25 -7.92
C SER A 185 22.88 -3.05 -7.33
N SER A 186 23.03 -1.87 -7.93
CA SER A 186 22.26 -0.67 -7.52
C SER A 186 20.76 -0.93 -7.54
N ARG A 187 20.28 -1.71 -8.50
CA ARG A 187 18.86 -2.10 -8.60
C ARG A 187 18.44 -2.94 -7.39
N THR A 188 19.22 -3.94 -7.00
CA THR A 188 18.95 -4.77 -5.82
C THR A 188 18.94 -3.92 -4.56
N LEU A 189 19.89 -2.99 -4.40
CA LEU A 189 19.92 -2.04 -3.28
C LEU A 189 18.66 -1.18 -3.24
N CYS A 190 18.28 -0.57 -4.39
CA CYS A 190 17.06 0.23 -4.48
C CYS A 190 15.81 -0.55 -4.10
N TYR A 191 15.66 -1.77 -4.60
CA TYR A 191 14.52 -2.62 -4.29
C TYR A 191 14.45 -2.98 -2.81
N ALA A 192 15.55 -3.45 -2.24
CA ALA A 192 15.62 -3.84 -0.83
C ALA A 192 15.30 -2.69 0.14
N MET A 193 15.77 -1.48 -0.19
CA MET A 193 15.54 -0.29 0.64
C MET A 193 14.09 0.20 0.60
N LYS A 194 13.26 -0.16 -0.39
CA LYS A 194 11.85 0.29 -0.48
C LYS A 194 10.99 -0.12 0.70
N LEU A 195 11.31 -1.22 1.37
CA LEU A 195 10.62 -1.68 2.58
C LEU A 195 11.55 -1.73 3.81
N GLY A 196 12.81 -1.39 3.66
CA GLY A 196 13.77 -1.28 4.76
C GLY A 196 13.46 -0.08 5.67
N GLY A 197 13.88 -0.16 6.92
CA GLY A 197 13.82 0.97 7.83
C GLY A 197 14.69 2.14 7.36
N SER A 198 14.35 3.38 7.77
CA SER A 198 15.11 4.58 7.38
C SER A 198 16.58 4.51 7.80
N ALA A 199 16.88 3.85 8.93
CA ALA A 199 18.23 3.69 9.44
C ALA A 199 19.09 2.79 8.52
N VAL A 200 18.58 1.63 8.09
CA VAL A 200 19.30 0.72 7.20
C VAL A 200 19.44 1.30 5.80
N SER A 201 18.41 1.98 5.30
CA SER A 201 18.46 2.65 4.00
C SER A 201 19.53 3.75 3.98
N ARG A 202 19.59 4.58 5.02
CA ARG A 202 20.64 5.59 5.18
C ARG A 202 22.02 4.95 5.26
N PHE A 203 22.18 3.93 6.08
CA PHE A 203 23.42 3.20 6.27
C PHE A 203 23.97 2.64 4.95
N LEU A 204 23.11 2.05 4.11
CA LEU A 204 23.49 1.53 2.79
C LEU A 204 23.81 2.67 1.81
N MET A 205 23.03 3.73 1.78
CA MET A 205 23.28 4.90 0.91
C MET A 205 24.60 5.60 1.23
N GLU A 206 24.96 5.71 2.52
CA GLU A 206 26.22 6.33 2.96
C GLU A 206 27.47 5.54 2.53
N GLY A 207 27.34 4.26 2.22
CA GLY A 207 28.43 3.41 1.74
C GLY A 207 28.57 3.38 0.22
N ALA A 208 27.64 3.94 -0.54
CA ALA A 208 27.69 3.93 -1.98
C ALA A 208 28.81 4.84 -2.53
N GLU A 209 29.57 4.34 -3.52
CA GLU A 209 30.62 5.11 -4.19
C GLU A 209 30.07 6.35 -4.92
N ASP A 210 28.91 6.20 -5.57
CA ASP A 210 28.14 7.31 -6.13
C ASP A 210 26.77 7.38 -5.46
N ARG A 211 26.74 8.07 -4.33
CA ARG A 211 25.54 8.25 -3.53
C ARG A 211 24.44 8.98 -4.30
N GLU A 212 24.79 10.01 -5.07
CA GLU A 212 23.83 10.81 -5.83
C GLU A 212 23.16 9.99 -6.94
N ALA A 213 23.92 9.11 -7.61
CA ALA A 213 23.36 8.19 -8.57
C ALA A 213 22.39 7.20 -7.90
N LEU A 214 22.78 6.60 -6.78
CA LEU A 214 21.94 5.66 -6.04
C LEU A 214 20.65 6.32 -5.51
N GLU A 215 20.72 7.57 -5.03
CA GLU A 215 19.56 8.35 -4.60
C GLU A 215 18.60 8.63 -5.76
N ARG A 216 19.13 8.97 -6.94
CA ARG A 216 18.32 9.16 -8.16
C ARG A 216 17.65 7.86 -8.61
N ASP A 217 18.40 6.75 -8.63
CA ASP A 217 17.88 5.43 -9.00
C ASP A 217 16.79 4.98 -8.01
N PHE A 218 17.02 5.21 -6.72
CA PHE A 218 16.04 4.92 -5.68
C PHE A 218 14.76 5.76 -5.84
N ALA A 219 14.89 7.04 -6.17
CA ALA A 219 13.75 7.92 -6.43
C ALA A 219 12.97 7.48 -7.68
N ALA A 220 13.68 7.11 -8.76
CA ALA A 220 13.09 6.63 -10.00
C ALA A 220 12.46 5.23 -9.91
N THR A 221 12.83 4.45 -8.87
CA THR A 221 12.29 3.11 -8.66
C THR A 221 10.87 3.19 -8.13
N THR A 222 9.88 2.99 -8.99
CA THR A 222 8.44 3.00 -8.69
C THR A 222 7.83 1.63 -8.98
N ASN A 223 6.63 1.37 -8.47
CA ASN A 223 5.83 0.15 -8.75
C ASN A 223 6.58 -1.17 -8.47
N VAL A 224 7.37 -1.23 -7.40
CA VAL A 224 8.11 -2.42 -7.02
C VAL A 224 7.18 -3.38 -6.27
N ARG A 225 7.08 -4.61 -6.76
CA ARG A 225 6.30 -5.65 -6.09
C ARG A 225 6.99 -6.09 -4.80
N GLU A 226 6.22 -6.39 -3.78
CA GLU A 226 6.75 -6.84 -2.49
C GLU A 226 7.66 -8.08 -2.61
N MET A 227 7.30 -9.02 -3.49
CA MET A 227 8.13 -10.21 -3.73
C MET A 227 9.51 -9.87 -4.32
N ASP A 228 9.62 -8.83 -5.13
CA ASP A 228 10.90 -8.37 -5.68
C ASP A 228 11.76 -7.72 -4.58
N VAL A 229 11.13 -7.00 -3.65
CA VAL A 229 11.78 -6.42 -2.47
C VAL A 229 12.29 -7.53 -1.53
N GLU A 230 11.45 -8.53 -1.25
CA GLU A 230 11.83 -9.67 -0.41
C GLU A 230 13.01 -10.45 -1.03
N ALA A 231 12.98 -10.68 -2.34
CA ALA A 231 14.08 -11.33 -3.05
C ALA A 231 15.37 -10.52 -2.96
N ALA A 232 15.29 -9.20 -3.16
CA ALA A 232 16.43 -8.29 -3.04
C ALA A 232 16.98 -8.24 -1.61
N GLN A 233 16.11 -8.23 -0.59
CA GLN A 233 16.54 -8.26 0.82
C GLN A 233 17.23 -9.58 1.17
N ARG A 234 16.76 -10.73 0.68
CA ARG A 234 17.42 -12.03 0.87
C ARG A 234 18.80 -12.05 0.23
N GLU A 235 18.94 -11.58 -1.00
CA GLU A 235 20.23 -11.47 -1.69
C GLU A 235 21.22 -10.63 -0.90
N ILE A 236 20.79 -9.47 -0.37
CA ILE A 236 21.64 -8.60 0.44
C ILE A 236 22.04 -9.26 1.76
N LEU A 237 21.13 -9.98 2.43
CA LEU A 237 21.45 -10.69 3.67
C LEU A 237 22.44 -11.82 3.44
N GLU A 238 22.30 -12.58 2.35
CA GLU A 238 23.27 -13.62 1.96
C GLU A 238 24.67 -13.00 1.72
N LYS A 239 24.74 -11.89 1.00
CA LYS A 239 25.98 -11.15 0.76
C LYS A 239 26.57 -10.54 2.03
N ALA A 240 25.74 -10.10 2.96
CA ALA A 240 26.19 -9.60 4.25
C ALA A 240 26.87 -10.71 5.10
N GLU A 241 26.35 -11.95 5.06
CA GLU A 241 26.99 -13.10 5.71
C GLU A 241 28.32 -13.47 5.04
N GLU A 242 28.44 -13.32 3.71
CA GLU A 242 29.71 -13.47 3.00
C GLU A 242 30.71 -12.39 3.46
N ALA A 243 30.30 -11.13 3.52
CA ALA A 243 31.15 -10.02 3.99
C ALA A 243 31.70 -10.25 5.41
N LYS A 244 30.90 -10.80 6.33
CA LYS A 244 31.33 -11.14 7.69
C LYS A 244 32.39 -12.24 7.72
N LYS A 245 32.38 -13.16 6.74
CA LYS A 245 33.36 -14.27 6.66
C LYS A 245 34.67 -13.86 6.00
N CYS A 246 34.62 -12.84 5.13
CA CYS A 246 35.78 -12.40 4.36
C CYS A 246 36.64 -11.35 5.09
N MET A 247 36.14 -10.82 6.18
CA MET A 247 36.75 -9.73 6.97
C MET A 247 36.80 -10.06 8.47
#